data_52177947cd5e3a4d2bae994d2e518123
#
_entry.id   52177947cd5e3a4d2bae994d2e518123
#
_cell.length_a   1.000
_cell.length_b   1.000
_cell.length_c   1.000
_cell.angle_alpha   90.00
_cell.angle_beta   90.00
_cell.angle_gamma   90.00
#
_symmetry.space_group_name_H-M   'P 1'
#
loop_
_entity.id
_entity.type
_entity.pdbx_description
1 polymer ?
#
loop_
_entity_poly.entity_id
_entity_poly.type
_entity_poly.pdbx_seq_one_letter_code
_entity_poly.pdbx_strand_id
1 'polypeptide(L)'
;MLDSAIKDQLKGLFAQLEAHYTFDIFVHPQHESRAELVDSLEEVASCSDKLSCRLQDSEGLKFILLKEGEDTGIIFRAVPGGHEFTSLLMAVLNADGKGKNFPDEFITRRIKALRGPISLTTYLSLTCTNCPDVVQALNMMVLLNGQIRHEAVDGSINEEEVERMKVQAVPTVFADGEQIHVGRSSMGDLLEKLEARYGSVELEAVETKEYDVLVAGAGPAGATAAIYSARKGLKVAIIAERIGGQVNETMGIENLISVPQTTGKQLAQDLKKHLAEYHIDILENRRIEKVEVTEGMKVLSVKGGETYKAPVLIIATGANWRKLNVPGEEKYIGHGVAFCPHCDGPFYKDKEVAVIGGGNSGVEAAIDLAGICSKVTVFEFMDTLKADTVLQEKAKSLPNVDIITNTQTVEVLGNGDKVVGLIKKDRSSEKEEIFALDGIFVQIGLTANSALFKELLETNRMGEILTDKNGRTSVKGIYAAGDVTDVSYKQIVIAMGEGAKAALVAFEDRMRGTIY
;
A
#
# COMPACT_ATOMS: atom_id res chain seq x y z
N MET A 1 9.33 7.73 28.64
CA MET A 1 8.33 7.35 29.67
C MET A 1 6.94 7.37 29.06
N LEU A 2 6.20 6.27 29.20
CA LEU A 2 4.81 6.18 28.78
C LEU A 2 3.93 6.99 29.74
N ASP A 3 3.01 7.80 29.23
CA ASP A 3 2.05 8.51 30.07
C ASP A 3 1.03 7.54 30.71
N SER A 4 0.31 8.00 31.72
CA SER A 4 -0.64 7.15 32.46
C SER A 4 -1.79 6.64 31.57
N ALA A 5 -2.23 7.42 30.59
CA ALA A 5 -3.33 7.05 29.71
C ALA A 5 -2.90 5.91 28.77
N ILE A 6 -1.69 5.97 28.24
CA ILE A 6 -1.11 4.89 27.42
C ILE A 6 -0.93 3.62 28.28
N LYS A 7 -0.40 3.74 29.52
CA LYS A 7 -0.25 2.59 30.42
C LYS A 7 -1.60 1.92 30.73
N ASP A 8 -2.65 2.67 30.93
CA ASP A 8 -3.98 2.11 31.20
C ASP A 8 -4.58 1.43 29.96
N GLN A 9 -4.32 1.97 28.76
CA GLN A 9 -4.68 1.30 27.51
C GLN A 9 -3.90 -0.02 27.33
N LEU A 10 -2.58 -0.03 27.62
CA LEU A 10 -1.75 -1.23 27.54
C LEU A 10 -2.19 -2.31 28.54
N LYS A 11 -2.53 -1.93 29.79
CA LYS A 11 -3.10 -2.88 30.76
C LYS A 11 -4.38 -3.53 30.23
N GLY A 12 -5.29 -2.74 29.65
CA GLY A 12 -6.49 -3.27 29.01
C GLY A 12 -6.21 -4.21 27.84
N LEU A 13 -5.20 -3.85 27.03
CA LEU A 13 -4.78 -4.63 25.87
C LEU A 13 -4.14 -5.96 26.27
N PHE A 14 -3.27 -5.96 27.29
CA PHE A 14 -2.55 -7.14 27.76
C PHE A 14 -3.32 -7.99 28.77
N ALA A 15 -4.46 -7.52 29.29
CA ALA A 15 -5.32 -8.30 30.18
C ALA A 15 -5.85 -9.61 29.53
N GLN A 16 -5.82 -9.68 28.19
CA GLN A 16 -6.26 -10.86 27.43
C GLN A 16 -5.16 -11.89 27.19
N LEU A 17 -3.90 -11.62 27.58
CA LEU A 17 -2.78 -12.53 27.36
C LEU A 17 -2.96 -13.83 28.19
N GLU A 18 -2.74 -14.97 27.54
CA GLU A 18 -2.79 -16.29 28.17
C GLU A 18 -1.39 -16.81 28.52
N ALA A 19 -0.42 -16.63 27.61
CA ALA A 19 0.96 -17.06 27.81
C ALA A 19 1.84 -16.00 28.48
N HIS A 20 2.99 -16.41 29.01
CA HIS A 20 4.03 -15.52 29.52
C HIS A 20 5.03 -15.15 28.43
N TYR A 21 5.39 -13.87 28.36
CA TYR A 21 6.35 -13.34 27.41
C TYR A 21 7.52 -12.68 28.12
N THR A 22 8.72 -12.86 27.56
CA THR A 22 9.93 -12.23 28.08
C THR A 22 10.59 -11.45 26.96
N PHE A 23 10.87 -10.18 27.20
CA PHE A 23 11.81 -9.40 26.39
C PHE A 23 13.23 -9.76 26.84
N ASP A 24 13.91 -10.61 26.06
CA ASP A 24 15.27 -11.05 26.35
C ASP A 24 16.25 -10.06 25.72
N ILE A 25 16.75 -9.14 26.55
CA ILE A 25 17.50 -7.94 26.15
C ILE A 25 19.00 -8.25 26.18
N PHE A 26 19.66 -8.04 25.05
CA PHE A 26 21.09 -8.17 24.86
C PHE A 26 21.65 -6.80 24.48
N VAL A 27 22.41 -6.15 25.35
CA VAL A 27 22.93 -4.81 25.08
C VAL A 27 24.28 -4.58 25.76
N HIS A 28 25.18 -3.88 25.03
CA HIS A 28 26.49 -3.54 25.58
C HIS A 28 26.34 -2.60 26.77
N PRO A 29 27.10 -2.79 27.88
CA PRO A 29 26.99 -1.96 29.08
C PRO A 29 27.15 -0.45 28.86
N GLN A 30 27.94 -0.07 27.86
CA GLN A 30 28.22 1.32 27.51
C GLN A 30 27.46 1.81 26.26
N HIS A 31 26.48 1.03 25.75
CA HIS A 31 25.70 1.47 24.60
C HIS A 31 24.86 2.69 24.97
N GLU A 32 24.90 3.75 24.14
CA GLU A 32 24.22 5.02 24.40
C GLU A 32 22.70 4.87 24.62
N SER A 33 22.05 3.99 23.85
CA SER A 33 20.60 3.72 23.94
C SER A 33 20.24 2.62 24.95
N ARG A 34 21.20 2.12 25.78
CA ARG A 34 20.93 1.05 26.75
C ARG A 34 19.83 1.40 27.74
N ALA A 35 19.96 2.57 28.35
CA ALA A 35 19.00 3.02 29.35
C ALA A 35 17.60 3.18 28.73
N GLU A 36 17.52 3.80 27.57
CA GLU A 36 16.25 4.02 26.86
C GLU A 36 15.56 2.71 26.48
N LEU A 37 16.32 1.72 25.97
CA LEU A 37 15.78 0.40 25.63
C LEU A 37 15.23 -0.32 26.85
N VAL A 38 16.04 -0.41 27.92
CA VAL A 38 15.66 -1.13 29.15
C VAL A 38 14.45 -0.48 29.80
N ASP A 39 14.49 0.84 30.01
CA ASP A 39 13.39 1.60 30.64
C ASP A 39 12.09 1.44 29.83
N SER A 40 12.16 1.54 28.50
CA SER A 40 11.01 1.42 27.62
C SER A 40 10.36 0.03 27.70
N LEU A 41 11.17 -1.03 27.65
CA LEU A 41 10.66 -2.41 27.72
C LEU A 41 10.16 -2.77 29.13
N GLU A 42 10.82 -2.29 30.20
CA GLU A 42 10.34 -2.45 31.58
C GLU A 42 9.02 -1.70 31.83
N GLU A 43 8.86 -0.50 31.25
CA GLU A 43 7.58 0.21 31.31
C GLU A 43 6.45 -0.57 30.63
N VAL A 44 6.70 -1.15 29.45
CA VAL A 44 5.73 -2.00 28.76
C VAL A 44 5.44 -3.26 29.58
N ALA A 45 6.48 -3.93 30.08
CA ALA A 45 6.35 -5.13 30.89
C ALA A 45 5.56 -4.88 32.19
N SER A 46 5.71 -3.71 32.80
CA SER A 46 4.97 -3.31 34.01
C SER A 46 3.45 -3.23 33.83
N CYS A 47 2.96 -3.27 32.58
CA CYS A 47 1.54 -3.21 32.27
C CYS A 47 0.82 -4.58 32.33
N SER A 48 1.55 -5.69 32.57
CA SER A 48 0.96 -7.03 32.73
C SER A 48 1.87 -7.95 33.54
N ASP A 49 1.28 -8.82 34.35
CA ASP A 49 1.96 -9.90 35.06
C ASP A 49 2.43 -11.04 34.11
N LYS A 50 1.97 -11.01 32.86
CA LYS A 50 2.37 -11.93 31.79
C LYS A 50 3.61 -11.46 31.01
N LEU A 51 4.12 -10.26 31.31
CA LEU A 51 5.28 -9.69 30.66
C LEU A 51 6.46 -9.55 31.63
N SER A 52 7.67 -9.81 31.16
CA SER A 52 8.89 -9.66 31.92
C SER A 52 10.07 -9.23 31.04
N CYS A 53 11.11 -8.70 31.66
CA CYS A 53 12.37 -8.40 31.00
C CYS A 53 13.48 -9.26 31.58
N ARG A 54 14.43 -9.70 30.75
CA ARG A 54 15.67 -10.34 31.13
C ARG A 54 16.82 -9.61 30.46
N LEU A 55 17.69 -8.98 31.26
CA LEU A 55 18.82 -8.21 30.76
C LEU A 55 20.10 -9.02 30.76
N GLN A 56 20.82 -8.98 29.67
CA GLN A 56 22.11 -9.64 29.46
C GLN A 56 23.10 -8.66 28.81
N ASP A 57 24.35 -8.70 29.29
CA ASP A 57 25.42 -7.94 28.63
C ASP A 57 25.87 -8.66 27.37
N SER A 58 26.01 -7.91 26.28
CA SER A 58 26.35 -8.41 24.95
C SER A 58 27.01 -7.32 24.11
N GLU A 59 27.46 -7.63 22.92
CA GLU A 59 27.86 -6.63 21.93
C GLU A 59 26.63 -6.10 21.18
N GLY A 60 26.59 -4.78 20.93
CA GLY A 60 25.50 -4.11 20.21
C GLY A 60 24.24 -3.93 21.06
N LEU A 61 23.09 -3.87 20.39
CA LEU A 61 21.78 -3.67 20.99
C LEU A 61 20.73 -4.51 20.25
N LYS A 62 20.06 -5.41 20.98
CA LYS A 62 18.89 -6.14 20.50
C LYS A 62 18.05 -6.69 21.64
N PHE A 63 16.81 -7.06 21.34
CA PHE A 63 16.03 -7.96 22.19
C PHE A 63 15.29 -8.99 21.35
N ILE A 64 15.00 -10.11 21.96
CA ILE A 64 14.28 -11.25 21.37
C ILE A 64 12.99 -11.42 22.15
N LEU A 65 11.88 -11.62 21.45
CA LEU A 65 10.61 -11.97 22.07
C LEU A 65 10.60 -13.47 22.37
N LEU A 66 10.54 -13.83 23.65
CA LEU A 66 10.33 -15.22 24.06
C LEU A 66 8.87 -15.44 24.46
N LYS A 67 8.32 -16.62 24.15
CA LYS A 67 7.02 -17.11 24.62
C LYS A 67 7.24 -18.35 25.46
N GLU A 68 6.78 -18.35 26.72
CA GLU A 68 7.00 -19.44 27.69
C GLU A 68 8.48 -19.87 27.76
N GLY A 69 9.40 -18.91 27.60
CA GLY A 69 10.85 -19.12 27.58
C GLY A 69 11.46 -19.57 26.25
N GLU A 70 10.64 -19.90 25.26
CA GLU A 70 11.08 -20.33 23.93
C GLU A 70 11.20 -19.12 22.97
N ASP A 71 12.24 -19.13 22.12
CA ASP A 71 12.49 -18.09 21.12
C ASP A 71 11.43 -18.13 20.01
N THR A 72 10.70 -17.03 19.86
CA THR A 72 9.68 -16.89 18.80
C THR A 72 10.27 -16.71 17.40
N GLY A 73 11.56 -16.36 17.28
CA GLY A 73 12.20 -15.96 16.03
C GLY A 73 12.01 -14.47 15.67
N ILE A 74 11.33 -13.70 16.52
CA ILE A 74 11.14 -12.25 16.35
C ILE A 74 12.20 -11.50 17.14
N ILE A 75 13.00 -10.69 16.44
CA ILE A 75 14.14 -9.95 16.97
C ILE A 75 13.99 -8.47 16.61
N PHE A 76 14.28 -7.60 17.56
CA PHE A 76 14.35 -6.17 17.34
C PHE A 76 15.76 -5.66 17.68
N ARG A 77 16.38 -4.99 16.74
CA ARG A 77 17.61 -4.19 16.90
C ARG A 77 17.25 -2.71 16.83
N ALA A 78 16.39 -2.31 17.72
CA ALA A 78 15.80 -1.00 17.81
C ALA A 78 15.36 -0.70 19.24
N VAL A 79 15.27 0.56 19.62
CA VAL A 79 14.44 0.99 20.74
C VAL A 79 13.02 1.15 20.21
N PRO A 80 12.06 0.30 20.61
CA PRO A 80 10.74 0.27 20.00
C PRO A 80 9.93 1.52 20.37
N GLY A 81 9.99 2.52 19.53
CA GLY A 81 9.32 3.82 19.67
C GLY A 81 8.66 4.26 18.36
N GLY A 82 8.12 5.48 18.35
CA GLY A 82 7.49 6.04 17.16
C GLY A 82 6.44 5.12 16.54
N HIS A 83 6.49 4.94 15.22
CA HIS A 83 5.56 4.07 14.52
C HIS A 83 5.76 2.57 14.83
N GLU A 84 6.98 2.16 15.20
CA GLU A 84 7.29 0.75 15.50
C GLU A 84 6.88 0.30 16.90
N PHE A 85 6.44 1.22 17.76
CA PHE A 85 5.83 0.83 19.04
C PHE A 85 4.63 -0.11 18.83
N THR A 86 3.83 0.14 17.80
CA THR A 86 2.72 -0.75 17.44
C THR A 86 3.19 -2.12 16.99
N SER A 87 4.35 -2.22 16.32
CA SER A 87 4.91 -3.50 15.88
C SER A 87 5.36 -4.37 17.05
N LEU A 88 5.91 -3.76 18.11
CA LEU A 88 6.20 -4.46 19.38
C LEU A 88 4.92 -5.03 20.00
N LEU A 89 3.88 -4.20 20.16
CA LEU A 89 2.61 -4.62 20.77
C LEU A 89 1.97 -5.75 19.97
N MET A 90 1.96 -5.62 18.63
CA MET A 90 1.40 -6.63 17.75
C MET A 90 2.22 -7.93 17.74
N ALA A 91 3.55 -7.87 17.92
CA ALA A 91 4.38 -9.07 18.05
C ALA A 91 3.94 -9.91 19.26
N VAL A 92 3.74 -9.29 20.42
CA VAL A 92 3.26 -9.97 21.64
C VAL A 92 1.85 -10.53 21.45
N LEU A 93 0.91 -9.69 21.01
CA LEU A 93 -0.49 -10.08 20.86
C LEU A 93 -0.70 -11.16 19.80
N ASN A 94 0.01 -11.07 18.67
CA ASN A 94 -0.08 -12.09 17.62
C ASN A 94 0.54 -13.41 18.06
N ALA A 95 1.62 -13.38 18.83
CA ALA A 95 2.22 -14.59 19.41
C ALA A 95 1.28 -15.30 20.39
N ASP A 96 0.38 -14.55 21.06
CA ASP A 96 -0.66 -15.08 21.94
C ASP A 96 -1.95 -15.48 21.20
N GLY A 97 -2.05 -15.18 19.90
CA GLY A 97 -3.26 -15.40 19.12
C GLY A 97 -4.38 -14.38 19.38
N LYS A 98 -4.09 -13.31 20.13
CA LYS A 98 -5.05 -12.24 20.51
C LYS A 98 -4.91 -10.99 19.65
N GLY A 99 -3.96 -10.99 18.74
CA GLY A 99 -3.70 -9.84 17.88
C GLY A 99 -4.70 -9.65 16.75
N LYS A 100 -4.29 -8.93 15.74
CA LYS A 100 -5.10 -8.57 14.58
C LYS A 100 -4.35 -8.92 13.29
N ASN A 101 -5.07 -8.84 12.18
CA ASN A 101 -4.50 -9.04 10.85
C ASN A 101 -3.93 -10.46 10.61
N PHE A 102 -4.46 -11.46 11.30
CA PHE A 102 -4.16 -12.84 10.95
C PHE A 102 -4.62 -13.11 9.51
N PRO A 103 -3.75 -13.72 8.68
CA PRO A 103 -4.17 -14.15 7.36
C PRO A 103 -5.17 -15.30 7.49
N ASP A 104 -6.01 -15.44 6.48
CA ASP A 104 -6.92 -16.58 6.41
C ASP A 104 -6.18 -17.92 6.23
N GLU A 105 -6.94 -19.01 6.25
CA GLU A 105 -6.38 -20.36 6.20
C GLU A 105 -5.52 -20.61 4.94
N PHE A 106 -5.91 -20.07 3.79
CA PHE A 106 -5.17 -20.28 2.55
C PHE A 106 -3.80 -19.59 2.58
N ILE A 107 -3.75 -18.33 2.97
CA ILE A 107 -2.49 -17.60 3.13
C ILE A 107 -1.62 -18.23 4.23
N THR A 108 -2.25 -18.65 5.33
CA THR A 108 -1.58 -19.37 6.41
C THR A 108 -0.93 -20.66 5.90
N ARG A 109 -1.63 -21.45 5.08
CA ARG A 109 -1.09 -22.68 4.46
C ARG A 109 0.09 -22.38 3.55
N ARG A 110 0.04 -21.32 2.74
CA ARG A 110 1.14 -20.89 1.86
C ARG A 110 2.38 -20.52 2.69
N ILE A 111 2.20 -19.72 3.78
CA ILE A 111 3.31 -19.35 4.67
C ILE A 111 3.93 -20.59 5.30
N LYS A 112 3.11 -21.52 5.80
CA LYS A 112 3.59 -22.79 6.39
C LYS A 112 4.30 -23.68 5.38
N ALA A 113 3.98 -23.59 4.11
CA ALA A 113 4.58 -24.37 3.03
C ALA A 113 5.93 -23.82 2.56
N LEU A 114 6.34 -22.61 2.94
CA LEU A 114 7.66 -22.07 2.60
C LEU A 114 8.76 -22.98 3.12
N ARG A 115 9.74 -23.25 2.28
CA ARG A 115 10.93 -24.03 2.65
C ARG A 115 11.95 -23.14 3.33
N GLY A 116 12.49 -23.60 4.44
CA GLY A 116 13.50 -22.88 5.22
C GLY A 116 14.81 -23.68 5.38
N PRO A 117 15.74 -23.17 6.17
CA PRO A 117 15.64 -21.99 7.03
C PRO A 117 15.67 -20.67 6.24
N ILE A 118 14.98 -19.65 6.74
CA ILE A 118 14.91 -18.30 6.16
C ILE A 118 15.28 -17.27 7.22
N SER A 119 16.27 -16.43 6.93
CA SER A 119 16.66 -15.31 7.78
C SER A 119 16.31 -13.99 7.10
N LEU A 120 15.41 -13.23 7.72
CA LEU A 120 14.94 -11.94 7.22
C LEU A 120 15.48 -10.80 8.07
N THR A 121 15.90 -9.72 7.42
CA THR A 121 16.29 -8.48 8.07
C THR A 121 15.54 -7.33 7.42
N THR A 122 14.84 -6.53 8.21
CA THR A 122 14.18 -5.31 7.74
C THR A 122 14.84 -4.08 8.34
N TYR A 123 15.48 -3.27 7.50
CA TYR A 123 15.95 -1.95 7.91
C TYR A 123 14.78 -0.99 7.90
N LEU A 124 14.61 -0.25 8.99
CA LEU A 124 13.50 0.64 9.26
C LEU A 124 13.95 1.99 9.82
N SER A 125 13.02 2.91 9.94
CA SER A 125 13.16 4.15 10.73
C SER A 125 11.91 4.31 11.60
N LEU A 126 12.08 4.77 12.82
CA LEU A 126 10.98 4.96 13.77
C LEU A 126 9.97 6.03 13.32
N THR A 127 10.36 6.92 12.39
CA THR A 127 9.50 7.95 11.79
C THR A 127 8.83 7.49 10.49
N CYS A 128 9.17 6.31 9.98
CA CYS A 128 8.62 5.76 8.74
C CYS A 128 7.20 5.25 8.95
N THR A 129 6.23 5.81 8.25
CA THR A 129 4.81 5.41 8.35
C THR A 129 4.46 4.09 7.65
N ASN A 130 5.34 3.60 6.77
CA ASN A 130 5.16 2.36 5.99
C ASN A 130 5.92 1.16 6.57
N CYS A 131 6.91 1.41 7.42
CA CYS A 131 7.73 0.35 8.02
C CYS A 131 6.92 -0.63 8.86
N PRO A 132 5.95 -0.21 9.71
CA PRO A 132 5.17 -1.14 10.52
C PRO A 132 4.37 -2.17 9.70
N ASP A 133 3.87 -1.80 8.53
CA ASP A 133 3.11 -2.72 7.67
C ASP A 133 3.98 -3.92 7.25
N VAL A 134 5.24 -3.67 6.91
CA VAL A 134 6.22 -4.70 6.49
C VAL A 134 6.72 -5.51 7.69
N VAL A 135 7.10 -4.85 8.77
CA VAL A 135 7.60 -5.51 10.00
C VAL A 135 6.55 -6.46 10.57
N GLN A 136 5.31 -6.00 10.71
CA GLN A 136 4.21 -6.82 11.25
C GLN A 136 3.86 -8.00 10.32
N ALA A 137 3.90 -7.80 9.00
CA ALA A 137 3.67 -8.89 8.04
C ALA A 137 4.74 -9.99 8.16
N LEU A 138 6.01 -9.61 8.25
CA LEU A 138 7.12 -10.57 8.40
C LEU A 138 7.12 -11.24 9.77
N ASN A 139 6.85 -10.50 10.85
CA ASN A 139 6.67 -11.08 12.18
C ASN A 139 5.52 -12.11 12.22
N MET A 140 4.42 -11.84 11.51
CA MET A 140 3.33 -12.81 11.38
C MET A 140 3.78 -14.09 10.65
N MET A 141 4.59 -13.96 9.59
CA MET A 141 5.14 -15.12 8.89
C MET A 141 6.05 -15.97 9.79
N VAL A 142 6.86 -15.33 10.64
CA VAL A 142 7.68 -16.01 11.66
C VAL A 142 6.83 -16.85 12.60
N LEU A 143 5.76 -16.27 13.13
CA LEU A 143 4.86 -16.97 14.06
C LEU A 143 4.11 -18.14 13.41
N LEU A 144 3.87 -18.09 12.10
CA LEU A 144 3.19 -19.14 11.34
C LEU A 144 4.11 -20.23 10.81
N ASN A 145 5.40 -19.93 10.64
CA ASN A 145 6.41 -20.89 10.14
C ASN A 145 7.71 -20.77 10.92
N GLY A 146 7.93 -21.70 11.84
CA GLY A 146 9.11 -21.73 12.73
C GLY A 146 10.48 -21.88 12.03
N GLN A 147 10.51 -22.02 10.69
CA GLN A 147 11.75 -22.00 9.91
C GLN A 147 12.15 -20.57 9.48
N ILE A 148 11.33 -19.57 9.81
CA ILE A 148 11.59 -18.17 9.49
C ILE A 148 12.03 -17.43 10.76
N ARG A 149 13.05 -16.60 10.65
CA ARG A 149 13.46 -15.63 11.67
C ARG A 149 13.42 -14.24 11.04
N HIS A 150 13.06 -13.24 11.83
CA HIS A 150 13.00 -11.86 11.37
C HIS A 150 13.64 -10.90 12.37
N GLU A 151 14.52 -10.06 11.85
CA GLU A 151 15.23 -9.02 12.57
C GLU A 151 14.78 -7.65 12.06
N ALA A 152 14.15 -6.85 12.92
CA ALA A 152 13.77 -5.46 12.64
C ALA A 152 14.87 -4.52 13.14
N VAL A 153 15.53 -3.79 12.23
CA VAL A 153 16.77 -3.03 12.50
C VAL A 153 16.52 -1.54 12.30
N ASP A 154 16.64 -0.76 13.36
CA ASP A 154 16.62 0.70 13.24
C ASP A 154 17.94 1.19 12.62
N GLY A 155 17.82 1.83 11.46
CA GLY A 155 18.96 2.36 10.73
C GLY A 155 19.72 3.45 11.47
N SER A 156 19.07 4.21 12.35
CA SER A 156 19.71 5.28 13.10
C SER A 156 20.68 4.79 14.20
N ILE A 157 20.45 3.57 14.69
CA ILE A 157 21.32 2.94 15.72
C ILE A 157 22.37 2.04 15.06
N ASN A 158 22.20 1.67 13.80
CA ASN A 158 23.03 0.71 13.08
C ASN A 158 23.62 1.32 11.79
N GLU A 159 24.08 2.57 11.83
CA GLU A 159 24.52 3.35 10.65
C GLU A 159 25.62 2.66 9.84
N GLU A 160 26.66 2.11 10.49
CA GLU A 160 27.73 1.40 9.80
C GLU A 160 27.23 0.19 9.00
N GLU A 161 26.23 -0.51 9.53
CA GLU A 161 25.62 -1.65 8.84
C GLU A 161 24.76 -1.20 7.68
N VAL A 162 23.97 -0.13 7.86
CA VAL A 162 23.15 0.50 6.80
C VAL A 162 24.03 0.92 5.62
N GLU A 163 25.18 1.59 5.88
CA GLU A 163 26.13 1.98 4.83
C GLU A 163 26.75 0.75 4.13
N ARG A 164 27.19 -0.25 4.90
CA ARG A 164 27.76 -1.48 4.37
C ARG A 164 26.77 -2.23 3.47
N MET A 165 25.49 -2.29 3.88
CA MET A 165 24.40 -2.95 3.16
C MET A 165 23.82 -2.06 2.05
N LYS A 166 24.29 -0.83 1.92
CA LYS A 166 23.85 0.15 0.90
C LYS A 166 22.34 0.42 0.95
N VAL A 167 21.76 0.46 2.14
CA VAL A 167 20.35 0.77 2.33
C VAL A 167 20.11 2.25 2.07
N GLN A 168 19.32 2.57 1.04
CA GLN A 168 19.05 3.95 0.62
C GLN A 168 17.64 4.42 0.95
N ALA A 169 16.75 3.51 1.34
CA ALA A 169 15.35 3.79 1.67
C ALA A 169 14.83 2.79 2.70
N VAL A 170 13.76 3.12 3.40
CA VAL A 170 13.10 2.25 4.38
C VAL A 170 11.58 2.17 4.13
N PRO A 171 10.96 1.01 4.39
CA PRO A 171 11.58 -0.25 4.80
C PRO A 171 12.37 -0.91 3.65
N THR A 172 13.51 -1.52 3.96
CA THR A 172 14.24 -2.40 3.02
C THR A 172 14.38 -3.78 3.64
N VAL A 173 13.96 -4.80 2.91
CA VAL A 173 13.96 -6.19 3.37
C VAL A 173 15.07 -6.97 2.68
N PHE A 174 15.85 -7.66 3.49
CA PHE A 174 16.87 -8.63 3.06
C PHE A 174 16.44 -10.05 3.44
N ALA A 175 16.78 -11.01 2.61
CA ALA A 175 16.64 -12.43 2.89
C ALA A 175 18.00 -13.09 2.69
N ASP A 176 18.55 -13.68 3.76
CA ASP A 176 19.90 -14.26 3.79
C ASP A 176 20.99 -13.30 3.26
N GLY A 177 20.88 -12.01 3.62
CA GLY A 177 21.82 -10.97 3.23
C GLY A 177 21.64 -10.40 1.80
N GLU A 178 20.66 -10.86 1.02
CA GLU A 178 20.32 -10.29 -0.28
C GLU A 178 19.05 -9.46 -0.21
N GLN A 179 19.06 -8.28 -0.81
CA GLN A 179 17.90 -7.39 -0.86
C GLN A 179 16.80 -7.98 -1.73
N ILE A 180 15.62 -8.18 -1.13
CA ILE A 180 14.45 -8.71 -1.84
C ILE A 180 13.35 -7.68 -2.03
N HIS A 181 13.32 -6.60 -1.20
CA HIS A 181 12.28 -5.59 -1.29
C HIS A 181 12.75 -4.24 -0.75
N VAL A 182 12.20 -3.17 -1.33
CA VAL A 182 12.33 -1.79 -0.86
C VAL A 182 10.96 -1.11 -0.91
N GLY A 183 10.66 -0.33 0.11
CA GLY A 183 9.42 0.45 0.22
C GLY A 183 8.27 -0.36 0.80
N ARG A 184 7.08 0.19 0.69
CA ARG A 184 5.84 -0.42 1.21
C ARG A 184 5.54 -1.74 0.50
N SER A 185 5.03 -2.73 1.24
CA SER A 185 4.61 -4.02 0.68
C SER A 185 3.43 -4.60 1.44
N SER A 186 2.65 -5.44 0.78
CA SER A 186 1.64 -6.29 1.42
C SER A 186 2.26 -7.61 1.87
N MET A 187 1.57 -8.31 2.78
CA MET A 187 1.94 -9.67 3.16
C MET A 187 1.96 -10.61 1.94
N GLY A 188 1.01 -10.45 1.02
CA GLY A 188 0.95 -11.26 -0.21
C GLY A 188 2.16 -11.06 -1.11
N ASP A 189 2.60 -9.81 -1.33
CA ASP A 189 3.77 -9.51 -2.14
C ASP A 189 5.07 -10.05 -1.53
N LEU A 190 5.22 -9.93 -0.21
CA LEU A 190 6.37 -10.48 0.51
C LEU A 190 6.39 -12.01 0.43
N LEU A 191 5.23 -12.64 0.62
CA LEU A 191 5.08 -14.08 0.50
C LEU A 191 5.45 -14.58 -0.89
N GLU A 192 4.99 -13.92 -1.97
CA GLU A 192 5.35 -14.27 -3.33
C GLU A 192 6.86 -14.20 -3.59
N LYS A 193 7.54 -13.19 -3.05
CA LYS A 193 9.00 -13.05 -3.18
C LYS A 193 9.74 -14.17 -2.45
N LEU A 194 9.24 -14.54 -1.28
CA LEU A 194 9.81 -15.66 -0.51
C LEU A 194 9.55 -17.01 -1.21
N GLU A 195 8.35 -17.23 -1.74
CA GLU A 195 8.03 -18.42 -2.54
C GLU A 195 8.91 -18.54 -3.78
N ALA A 196 9.13 -17.42 -4.49
CA ALA A 196 9.99 -17.40 -5.67
C ALA A 196 11.45 -17.71 -5.35
N ARG A 197 11.93 -17.31 -4.16
CA ARG A 197 13.34 -17.50 -3.74
C ARG A 197 13.59 -18.88 -3.12
N TYR A 198 12.73 -19.30 -2.21
CA TYR A 198 12.96 -20.52 -1.41
C TYR A 198 12.16 -21.73 -1.89
N GLY A 199 11.15 -21.47 -2.70
CA GLY A 199 10.15 -22.47 -3.06
C GLY A 199 9.21 -22.79 -1.91
N SER A 200 8.22 -23.60 -2.21
CA SER A 200 7.25 -24.11 -1.23
C SER A 200 7.07 -25.63 -1.40
N VAL A 201 6.55 -26.25 -0.36
CA VAL A 201 6.02 -27.61 -0.47
C VAL A 201 4.74 -27.55 -1.31
N GLU A 202 4.53 -28.54 -2.16
CA GLU A 202 3.32 -28.62 -2.99
C GLU A 202 2.08 -28.66 -2.10
N LEU A 203 1.18 -27.71 -2.34
CA LEU A 203 -0.09 -27.64 -1.62
C LEU A 203 -1.11 -28.52 -2.34
N GLU A 204 -1.93 -29.24 -1.57
CA GLU A 204 -3.09 -29.93 -2.12
C GLU A 204 -4.00 -28.96 -2.87
N ALA A 205 -4.57 -29.41 -3.98
CA ALA A 205 -5.51 -28.63 -4.77
C ALA A 205 -6.70 -28.19 -3.89
N VAL A 206 -7.02 -26.91 -3.99
CA VAL A 206 -8.15 -26.34 -3.25
C VAL A 206 -9.40 -26.44 -4.13
N GLU A 207 -10.52 -26.82 -3.53
CA GLU A 207 -11.79 -26.88 -4.24
C GLU A 207 -12.20 -25.50 -4.75
N THR A 208 -12.71 -25.46 -6.00
CA THR A 208 -13.21 -24.22 -6.61
C THR A 208 -14.44 -23.72 -5.88
N LYS A 209 -14.36 -22.50 -5.33
CA LYS A 209 -15.50 -21.88 -4.63
C LYS A 209 -16.41 -21.15 -5.59
N GLU A 210 -17.72 -21.33 -5.41
CA GLU A 210 -18.76 -20.70 -6.23
C GLU A 210 -19.45 -19.54 -5.54
N TYR A 211 -19.67 -18.48 -6.32
CA TYR A 211 -20.34 -17.25 -5.91
C TYR A 211 -21.38 -16.81 -6.93
N ASP A 212 -22.21 -15.87 -6.56
CA ASP A 212 -23.12 -15.16 -7.48
C ASP A 212 -22.38 -14.02 -8.19
N VAL A 213 -21.48 -13.37 -7.45
CA VAL A 213 -20.69 -12.24 -7.94
C VAL A 213 -19.26 -12.35 -7.41
N LEU A 214 -18.29 -12.22 -8.33
CA LEU A 214 -16.89 -11.98 -8.01
C LEU A 214 -16.56 -10.51 -8.26
N VAL A 215 -15.87 -9.88 -7.31
CA VAL A 215 -15.35 -8.53 -7.46
C VAL A 215 -13.82 -8.58 -7.44
N ALA A 216 -13.19 -8.16 -8.53
CA ALA A 216 -11.75 -8.10 -8.67
C ALA A 216 -11.24 -6.69 -8.30
N GLY A 217 -10.59 -6.57 -7.14
CA GLY A 217 -10.12 -5.30 -6.57
C GLY A 217 -11.00 -4.79 -5.43
N ALA A 218 -10.35 -4.28 -4.37
CA ALA A 218 -11.01 -3.84 -3.13
C ALA A 218 -10.74 -2.36 -2.80
N GLY A 219 -10.54 -1.53 -3.82
CA GLY A 219 -10.60 -0.08 -3.71
C GLY A 219 -12.05 0.42 -3.54
N PRO A 220 -12.28 1.75 -3.55
CA PRO A 220 -13.62 2.34 -3.37
C PRO A 220 -14.68 1.78 -4.32
N ALA A 221 -14.34 1.56 -5.60
CA ALA A 221 -15.27 0.98 -6.57
C ALA A 221 -15.65 -0.47 -6.22
N GLY A 222 -14.64 -1.32 -5.93
CA GLY A 222 -14.86 -2.72 -5.64
C GLY A 222 -15.58 -2.94 -4.31
N ALA A 223 -15.20 -2.21 -3.26
CA ALA A 223 -15.89 -2.27 -1.97
C ALA A 223 -17.37 -1.89 -2.11
N THR A 224 -17.66 -0.81 -2.87
CA THR A 224 -19.05 -0.40 -3.13
C THR A 224 -19.80 -1.45 -3.95
N ALA A 225 -19.17 -2.00 -5.00
CA ALA A 225 -19.80 -3.04 -5.81
C ALA A 225 -20.13 -4.30 -5.00
N ALA A 226 -19.21 -4.73 -4.12
CA ALA A 226 -19.44 -5.89 -3.26
C ALA A 226 -20.58 -5.66 -2.27
N ILE A 227 -20.62 -4.50 -1.59
CA ILE A 227 -21.68 -4.14 -0.64
C ILE A 227 -23.03 -4.07 -1.36
N TYR A 228 -23.13 -3.40 -2.51
CA TYR A 228 -24.40 -3.30 -3.25
C TYR A 228 -24.87 -4.65 -3.77
N SER A 229 -23.98 -5.55 -4.16
CA SER A 229 -24.32 -6.92 -4.56
C SER A 229 -24.81 -7.74 -3.37
N ALA A 230 -24.10 -7.69 -2.23
CA ALA A 230 -24.50 -8.39 -1.00
C ALA A 230 -25.86 -7.92 -0.46
N ARG A 231 -26.14 -6.62 -0.53
CA ARG A 231 -27.46 -6.03 -0.17
C ARG A 231 -28.62 -6.52 -1.03
N LYS A 232 -28.34 -7.13 -2.18
CA LYS A 232 -29.35 -7.82 -3.01
C LYS A 232 -29.50 -9.31 -2.66
N GLY A 233 -28.86 -9.77 -1.58
CA GLY A 233 -28.90 -11.17 -1.14
C GLY A 233 -28.03 -12.11 -1.97
N LEU A 234 -27.08 -11.58 -2.74
CA LEU A 234 -26.16 -12.37 -3.54
C LEU A 234 -24.99 -12.85 -2.70
N LYS A 235 -24.47 -14.06 -2.99
CA LYS A 235 -23.23 -14.57 -2.43
C LYS A 235 -22.06 -13.92 -3.16
N VAL A 236 -21.27 -13.12 -2.43
CA VAL A 236 -20.23 -12.25 -3.01
C VAL A 236 -18.86 -12.61 -2.44
N ALA A 237 -17.84 -12.66 -3.31
CA ALA A 237 -16.45 -12.59 -2.91
C ALA A 237 -15.77 -11.35 -3.51
N ILE A 238 -14.95 -10.69 -2.71
CA ILE A 238 -14.07 -9.61 -3.14
C ILE A 238 -12.63 -10.08 -3.02
N ILE A 239 -11.89 -10.04 -4.15
CA ILE A 239 -10.54 -10.58 -4.30
C ILE A 239 -9.58 -9.43 -4.55
N ALA A 240 -8.57 -9.26 -3.70
CA ALA A 240 -7.61 -8.18 -3.82
C ALA A 240 -6.29 -8.47 -3.10
N GLU A 241 -5.25 -7.77 -3.48
CA GLU A 241 -3.99 -7.76 -2.75
C GLU A 241 -4.15 -7.02 -1.40
N ARG A 242 -4.92 -5.92 -1.37
CA ARG A 242 -5.23 -5.15 -0.15
C ARG A 242 -6.57 -4.43 -0.26
N ILE A 243 -7.23 -4.21 0.88
CA ILE A 243 -8.42 -3.35 0.97
C ILE A 243 -8.01 -1.87 0.88
N GLY A 244 -8.89 -1.06 0.28
CA GLY A 244 -8.67 0.36 0.04
C GLY A 244 -7.93 0.64 -1.27
N GLY A 245 -7.14 -0.32 -1.79
CA GLY A 245 -6.37 -0.11 -3.02
C GLY A 245 -5.45 1.11 -2.92
N GLN A 246 -5.47 1.97 -3.94
CA GLN A 246 -4.59 3.14 -4.04
C GLN A 246 -4.89 4.25 -3.02
N VAL A 247 -6.09 4.32 -2.42
CA VAL A 247 -6.38 5.35 -1.40
C VAL A 247 -5.46 5.24 -0.18
N ASN A 248 -4.93 4.05 0.10
CA ASN A 248 -3.95 3.86 1.17
C ASN A 248 -2.69 4.73 1.03
N GLU A 249 -2.41 5.24 -0.15
CA GLU A 249 -1.24 6.10 -0.45
C GLU A 249 -1.56 7.58 -0.31
N THR A 250 -2.84 7.92 -0.10
CA THR A 250 -3.29 9.30 0.05
C THR A 250 -3.19 9.74 1.51
N MET A 251 -2.43 10.80 1.79
CA MET A 251 -2.25 11.31 3.15
C MET A 251 -3.50 11.98 3.71
N GLY A 252 -4.09 12.89 2.96
CA GLY A 252 -5.30 13.63 3.33
C GLY A 252 -6.38 13.50 2.27
N ILE A 253 -7.63 13.35 2.69
CA ILE A 253 -8.82 13.29 1.83
C ILE A 253 -9.84 14.27 2.39
N GLU A 254 -10.14 15.34 1.62
CA GLU A 254 -11.08 16.40 1.99
C GLU A 254 -12.20 16.57 0.96
N ASN A 255 -12.12 15.82 -0.16
CA ASN A 255 -13.06 15.89 -1.27
C ASN A 255 -14.07 14.73 -1.34
N LEU A 256 -14.15 13.92 -0.28
CA LEU A 256 -15.16 12.87 -0.14
C LEU A 256 -16.40 13.44 0.53
N ILE A 257 -17.51 13.53 -0.22
CA ILE A 257 -18.76 14.14 0.26
C ILE A 257 -19.26 13.43 1.53
N SER A 258 -19.66 14.18 2.52
CA SER A 258 -20.06 13.80 3.88
C SER A 258 -18.91 13.42 4.83
N VAL A 259 -17.67 13.42 4.36
CA VAL A 259 -16.49 13.21 5.18
C VAL A 259 -15.57 14.43 5.04
N PRO A 260 -15.67 15.44 5.95
CA PRO A 260 -14.95 16.70 5.81
C PRO A 260 -13.44 16.55 5.73
N GLN A 261 -12.89 15.58 6.50
CA GLN A 261 -11.47 15.26 6.52
C GLN A 261 -11.26 13.81 6.96
N THR A 262 -10.40 13.08 6.26
CA THR A 262 -9.93 11.75 6.65
C THR A 262 -8.55 11.49 6.03
N THR A 263 -7.95 10.35 6.35
CA THR A 263 -6.75 9.84 5.68
C THR A 263 -7.09 8.63 4.82
N GLY A 264 -6.24 8.33 3.85
CA GLY A 264 -6.43 7.13 3.02
C GLY A 264 -6.43 5.85 3.84
N LYS A 265 -5.53 5.73 4.83
CA LYS A 265 -5.49 4.59 5.75
C LYS A 265 -6.79 4.45 6.56
N GLN A 266 -7.33 5.57 7.06
CA GLN A 266 -8.60 5.57 7.79
C GLN A 266 -9.76 5.17 6.89
N LEU A 267 -9.83 5.71 5.68
CA LEU A 267 -10.86 5.34 4.70
C LEU A 267 -10.80 3.85 4.35
N ALA A 268 -9.59 3.29 4.16
CA ALA A 268 -9.42 1.86 3.90
C ALA A 268 -9.92 0.99 5.06
N GLN A 269 -9.66 1.40 6.31
CA GLN A 269 -10.18 0.72 7.50
C GLN A 269 -11.71 0.80 7.59
N ASP A 270 -12.29 1.94 7.25
CA ASP A 270 -13.74 2.14 7.29
C ASP A 270 -14.43 1.34 6.17
N LEU A 271 -13.82 1.25 4.98
CA LEU A 271 -14.26 0.33 3.93
C LEU A 271 -14.22 -1.14 4.39
N LYS A 272 -13.15 -1.56 5.07
CA LYS A 272 -13.02 -2.92 5.62
C LYS A 272 -14.10 -3.21 6.66
N LYS A 273 -14.34 -2.29 7.57
CA LYS A 273 -15.43 -2.40 8.56
C LYS A 273 -16.79 -2.52 7.88
N HIS A 274 -17.04 -1.67 6.88
CA HIS A 274 -18.32 -1.67 6.17
C HIS A 274 -18.54 -2.96 5.36
N LEU A 275 -17.49 -3.51 4.74
CA LEU A 275 -17.56 -4.82 4.08
C LEU A 275 -17.89 -5.93 5.07
N ALA A 276 -17.33 -5.89 6.28
CA ALA A 276 -17.53 -6.89 7.33
C ALA A 276 -18.96 -6.90 7.93
N GLU A 277 -19.75 -5.82 7.76
CA GLU A 277 -21.15 -5.79 8.15
C GLU A 277 -22.05 -6.68 7.26
N TYR A 278 -21.54 -7.15 6.13
CA TYR A 278 -22.26 -8.01 5.20
C TYR A 278 -21.57 -9.36 5.06
N HIS A 279 -22.33 -10.37 4.63
CA HIS A 279 -21.81 -11.71 4.32
C HIS A 279 -21.04 -11.69 2.98
N ILE A 280 -19.87 -11.04 2.99
CA ILE A 280 -18.95 -10.94 1.87
C ILE A 280 -17.69 -11.70 2.23
N ASP A 281 -17.26 -12.65 1.39
CA ASP A 281 -15.97 -13.28 1.54
C ASP A 281 -14.87 -12.29 1.10
N ILE A 282 -14.15 -11.74 2.08
CA ILE A 282 -13.06 -10.78 1.86
C ILE A 282 -11.76 -11.56 1.71
N LEU A 283 -11.27 -11.67 0.48
CA LEU A 283 -10.10 -12.46 0.10
C LEU A 283 -8.91 -11.52 -0.17
N GLU A 284 -8.26 -11.10 0.93
CA GLU A 284 -7.05 -10.26 0.89
C GLU A 284 -5.78 -11.09 0.59
N ASN A 285 -4.71 -10.40 0.22
CA ASN A 285 -3.40 -10.99 -0.11
C ASN A 285 -3.46 -11.98 -1.28
N ARG A 286 -4.37 -11.74 -2.22
CA ARG A 286 -4.52 -12.55 -3.44
C ARG A 286 -4.23 -11.73 -4.67
N ARG A 287 -3.30 -12.24 -5.48
CA ARG A 287 -3.07 -11.75 -6.83
C ARG A 287 -3.79 -12.65 -7.82
N ILE A 288 -4.67 -12.07 -8.63
CA ILE A 288 -5.33 -12.77 -9.72
C ILE A 288 -4.31 -12.97 -10.83
N GLU A 289 -4.09 -14.22 -11.27
CA GLU A 289 -3.15 -14.56 -12.33
C GLU A 289 -3.84 -14.89 -13.65
N LYS A 290 -5.08 -15.38 -13.58
CA LYS A 290 -5.83 -15.80 -14.78
C LYS A 290 -7.31 -15.51 -14.63
N VAL A 291 -7.91 -15.14 -15.76
CA VAL A 291 -9.37 -14.95 -15.89
C VAL A 291 -9.82 -15.69 -17.14
N GLU A 292 -10.82 -16.54 -16.99
CA GLU A 292 -11.40 -17.33 -18.08
C GLU A 292 -12.92 -17.22 -18.06
N VAL A 293 -13.53 -17.39 -19.23
CA VAL A 293 -14.99 -17.52 -19.36
C VAL A 293 -15.27 -18.91 -19.92
N THR A 294 -15.94 -19.74 -19.11
CA THR A 294 -16.27 -21.11 -19.46
C THR A 294 -17.73 -21.36 -19.18
N GLU A 295 -18.51 -21.75 -20.18
CA GLU A 295 -19.95 -22.02 -20.05
C GLU A 295 -20.76 -20.90 -19.38
N GLY A 296 -20.39 -19.64 -19.68
CA GLY A 296 -21.02 -18.45 -19.11
C GLY A 296 -20.51 -18.07 -17.70
N MET A 297 -19.74 -18.95 -17.04
CA MET A 297 -19.09 -18.67 -15.77
C MET A 297 -17.76 -17.95 -15.97
N LYS A 298 -17.47 -16.98 -15.12
CA LYS A 298 -16.19 -16.28 -15.02
C LYS A 298 -15.37 -16.96 -13.95
N VAL A 299 -14.20 -17.45 -14.33
CA VAL A 299 -13.31 -18.23 -13.48
C VAL A 299 -12.07 -17.40 -13.21
N LEU A 300 -11.80 -17.11 -11.94
CA LEU A 300 -10.60 -16.42 -11.49
C LEU A 300 -9.66 -17.41 -10.80
N SER A 301 -8.43 -17.51 -11.28
CA SER A 301 -7.36 -18.24 -10.59
C SER A 301 -6.41 -17.26 -9.95
N VAL A 302 -6.05 -17.50 -8.70
CA VAL A 302 -5.12 -16.65 -7.93
C VAL A 302 -3.80 -17.38 -7.70
N LYS A 303 -2.77 -16.60 -7.44
CA LYS A 303 -1.45 -17.10 -7.05
C LYS A 303 -1.56 -18.06 -5.86
N GLY A 304 -0.98 -19.25 -5.98
CA GLY A 304 -1.05 -20.29 -4.96
C GLY A 304 -2.16 -21.32 -5.19
N GLY A 305 -2.98 -21.20 -6.26
CA GLY A 305 -3.82 -22.27 -6.79
C GLY A 305 -5.30 -22.26 -6.37
N GLU A 306 -5.76 -21.27 -5.56
CA GLU A 306 -7.22 -21.13 -5.36
C GLU A 306 -7.91 -20.68 -6.64
N THR A 307 -9.11 -21.18 -6.85
CA THR A 307 -9.97 -20.84 -7.99
C THR A 307 -11.37 -20.48 -7.52
N TYR A 308 -11.92 -19.41 -8.12
CA TYR A 308 -13.25 -18.88 -7.81
C TYR A 308 -14.07 -18.75 -9.08
N LYS A 309 -15.35 -19.07 -9.03
CA LYS A 309 -16.23 -18.94 -10.21
C LYS A 309 -17.55 -18.28 -9.86
N ALA A 310 -18.06 -17.48 -10.79
CA ALA A 310 -19.36 -16.84 -10.71
C ALA A 310 -19.92 -16.52 -12.10
N PRO A 311 -21.25 -16.39 -12.25
CA PRO A 311 -21.84 -15.89 -13.49
C PRO A 311 -21.56 -14.40 -13.73
N VAL A 312 -21.23 -13.63 -12.68
CA VAL A 312 -20.96 -12.18 -12.73
C VAL A 312 -19.55 -11.90 -12.22
N LEU A 313 -18.79 -11.11 -12.99
CA LEU A 313 -17.51 -10.51 -12.58
C LEU A 313 -17.59 -8.99 -12.66
N ILE A 314 -17.24 -8.30 -11.59
CA ILE A 314 -17.07 -6.84 -11.58
C ILE A 314 -15.59 -6.53 -11.41
N ILE A 315 -14.99 -5.89 -12.40
CA ILE A 315 -13.58 -5.51 -12.41
C ILE A 315 -13.44 -4.10 -11.85
N ALA A 316 -12.72 -3.99 -10.74
CA ALA A 316 -12.48 -2.74 -10.01
C ALA A 316 -11.02 -2.66 -9.55
N THR A 317 -10.10 -3.12 -10.39
CA THR A 317 -8.66 -3.24 -10.11
C THR A 317 -7.93 -1.90 -10.08
N GLY A 318 -8.61 -0.81 -10.50
CA GLY A 318 -8.10 0.54 -10.45
C GLY A 318 -6.99 0.83 -11.47
N ALA A 319 -6.19 1.84 -11.16
CA ALA A 319 -5.05 2.25 -11.98
C ALA A 319 -3.90 2.68 -11.06
N ASN A 320 -2.68 2.66 -11.58
CA ASN A 320 -1.50 3.12 -10.89
C ASN A 320 -0.93 4.37 -11.57
N TRP A 321 -0.55 5.36 -10.79
CA TRP A 321 0.21 6.50 -11.28
C TRP A 321 1.58 6.04 -11.77
N ARG A 322 1.98 6.57 -12.92
CA ARG A 322 3.35 6.39 -13.40
C ARG A 322 4.27 7.23 -12.53
N LYS A 323 5.34 6.59 -12.06
CA LYS A 323 6.40 7.24 -11.28
C LYS A 323 7.53 7.70 -12.20
N LEU A 324 8.27 8.71 -11.76
CA LEU A 324 9.50 9.16 -12.43
C LEU A 324 10.61 8.12 -12.32
N ASN A 325 10.60 7.33 -11.23
CA ASN A 325 11.61 6.35 -10.85
C ASN A 325 13.01 7.01 -10.69
N VAL A 326 13.02 8.16 -10.03
CA VAL A 326 14.24 8.89 -9.70
C VAL A 326 14.53 8.86 -8.20
N PRO A 327 15.81 9.02 -7.78
CA PRO A 327 16.15 9.12 -6.36
C PRO A 327 15.28 10.15 -5.63
N GLY A 328 14.89 9.86 -4.40
CA GLY A 328 14.07 10.74 -3.57
C GLY A 328 12.56 10.67 -3.83
N GLU A 329 12.09 10.29 -5.03
CA GLU A 329 10.66 10.27 -5.34
C GLU A 329 9.87 9.43 -4.33
N GLU A 330 10.23 8.16 -4.17
CA GLU A 330 9.50 7.22 -3.30
C GLU A 330 9.49 7.67 -1.83
N LYS A 331 10.58 8.27 -1.37
CA LYS A 331 10.72 8.77 0.00
C LYS A 331 9.76 9.91 0.31
N TYR A 332 9.47 10.75 -0.68
CA TYR A 332 8.68 11.97 -0.49
C TYR A 332 7.26 11.89 -1.07
N ILE A 333 6.79 10.72 -1.50
CA ILE A 333 5.37 10.51 -1.83
C ILE A 333 4.51 10.82 -0.60
N GLY A 334 3.55 11.75 -0.74
CA GLY A 334 2.73 12.27 0.36
C GLY A 334 3.42 13.32 1.25
N HIS A 335 4.73 13.55 1.06
CA HIS A 335 5.54 14.53 1.77
C HIS A 335 6.16 15.57 0.82
N GLY A 336 5.44 15.93 -0.22
CA GLY A 336 5.87 16.89 -1.22
C GLY A 336 5.88 16.35 -2.64
N VAL A 337 5.85 15.03 -2.85
CA VAL A 337 5.55 14.40 -4.14
C VAL A 337 4.09 13.96 -4.13
N ALA A 338 3.30 14.44 -5.09
CA ALA A 338 1.88 14.21 -5.23
C ALA A 338 1.53 13.77 -6.67
N PHE A 339 0.38 13.12 -6.83
CA PHE A 339 -0.08 12.62 -8.13
C PHE A 339 -1.48 13.15 -8.49
N CYS A 340 -2.22 13.74 -7.54
CA CYS A 340 -3.59 14.20 -7.77
C CYS A 340 -3.70 15.70 -7.44
N PRO A 341 -3.75 16.60 -8.44
CA PRO A 341 -3.91 18.04 -8.21
C PRO A 341 -5.19 18.38 -7.44
N HIS A 342 -6.30 17.70 -7.77
CA HIS A 342 -7.58 17.93 -7.10
C HIS A 342 -7.61 17.44 -5.64
N CYS A 343 -6.77 16.45 -5.29
CA CYS A 343 -6.69 15.90 -3.95
C CYS A 343 -5.74 16.69 -3.07
N ASP A 344 -4.53 16.94 -3.60
CA ASP A 344 -3.39 17.43 -2.84
C ASP A 344 -3.15 18.94 -3.06
N GLY A 345 -3.68 19.52 -4.14
CA GLY A 345 -3.50 20.94 -4.48
C GLY A 345 -3.77 21.90 -3.33
N PRO A 346 -4.89 21.76 -2.57
CA PRO A 346 -5.19 22.65 -1.45
C PRO A 346 -4.10 22.74 -0.37
N PHE A 347 -3.29 21.70 -0.16
CA PHE A 347 -2.17 21.70 0.78
C PHE A 347 -0.98 22.55 0.34
N TYR A 348 -0.98 22.97 -0.93
CA TYR A 348 0.07 23.80 -1.54
C TYR A 348 -0.39 25.24 -1.79
N LYS A 349 -1.44 25.69 -1.08
CA LYS A 349 -1.89 27.06 -1.15
C LYS A 349 -0.75 28.04 -0.86
N ASP A 350 -0.61 29.04 -1.74
CA ASP A 350 0.42 30.10 -1.67
C ASP A 350 1.89 29.58 -1.71
N LYS A 351 2.12 28.32 -2.16
CA LYS A 351 3.45 27.72 -2.31
C LYS A 351 3.89 27.65 -3.76
N GLU A 352 5.18 27.40 -3.97
CA GLU A 352 5.76 27.15 -5.29
C GLU A 352 5.81 25.65 -5.60
N VAL A 353 5.24 25.23 -6.73
CA VAL A 353 5.18 23.82 -7.11
C VAL A 353 5.65 23.55 -8.53
N ALA A 354 6.10 22.32 -8.77
CA ALA A 354 6.34 21.83 -10.13
C ALA A 354 5.27 20.84 -10.56
N VAL A 355 4.93 20.85 -11.84
CA VAL A 355 4.17 19.80 -12.51
C VAL A 355 5.12 19.11 -13.49
N ILE A 356 5.28 17.80 -13.36
CA ILE A 356 6.14 17.01 -14.26
C ILE A 356 5.24 16.31 -15.29
N GLY A 357 5.37 16.75 -16.55
CA GLY A 357 4.60 16.25 -17.69
C GLY A 357 3.84 17.34 -18.43
N GLY A 358 3.99 17.41 -19.75
CA GLY A 358 3.38 18.42 -20.63
C GLY A 358 2.30 17.85 -21.57
N GLY A 359 1.66 16.75 -21.22
CA GLY A 359 0.44 16.27 -21.83
C GLY A 359 -0.81 16.98 -21.31
N ASN A 360 -2.03 16.60 -21.78
CA ASN A 360 -3.27 17.23 -21.32
C ASN A 360 -3.37 17.25 -19.80
N SER A 361 -3.20 16.11 -19.13
CA SER A 361 -3.29 16.01 -17.67
C SER A 361 -2.31 16.93 -16.92
N GLY A 362 -1.08 17.08 -17.42
CA GLY A 362 -0.09 17.94 -16.79
C GLY A 362 -0.40 19.43 -16.97
N VAL A 363 -0.85 19.82 -18.16
CA VAL A 363 -1.21 21.22 -18.42
C VAL A 363 -2.52 21.59 -17.71
N GLU A 364 -3.52 20.69 -17.65
CA GLU A 364 -4.73 20.88 -16.84
C GLU A 364 -4.39 21.03 -15.36
N ALA A 365 -3.53 20.15 -14.84
CA ALA A 365 -3.02 20.21 -13.46
C ALA A 365 -2.35 21.57 -13.17
N ALA A 366 -1.55 22.07 -14.10
CA ALA A 366 -0.89 23.37 -13.93
C ALA A 366 -1.90 24.53 -13.92
N ILE A 367 -2.95 24.46 -14.73
CA ILE A 367 -4.01 25.47 -14.76
C ILE A 367 -4.79 25.45 -13.43
N ASP A 368 -5.14 24.26 -12.92
CA ASP A 368 -5.86 24.11 -11.65
C ASP A 368 -5.02 24.61 -10.48
N LEU A 369 -3.76 24.20 -10.41
CA LEU A 369 -2.83 24.61 -9.36
C LEU A 369 -2.51 26.10 -9.40
N ALA A 370 -2.54 26.72 -10.57
CA ALA A 370 -2.33 28.16 -10.69
C ALA A 370 -3.38 29.01 -9.96
N GLY A 371 -4.57 28.46 -9.74
CA GLY A 371 -5.62 29.09 -8.92
C GLY A 371 -5.39 28.97 -7.41
N ILE A 372 -4.42 28.17 -6.98
CA ILE A 372 -4.19 27.80 -5.57
C ILE A 372 -2.78 28.20 -5.14
N CYS A 373 -1.79 27.90 -5.96
CA CYS A 373 -0.35 28.08 -5.68
C CYS A 373 0.13 29.49 -6.08
N SER A 374 1.17 29.97 -5.41
CA SER A 374 1.83 31.23 -5.77
C SER A 374 2.55 31.14 -7.12
N LYS A 375 3.13 29.98 -7.42
CA LYS A 375 3.85 29.70 -8.67
C LYS A 375 3.75 28.24 -9.05
N VAL A 376 3.56 27.98 -10.35
CA VAL A 376 3.53 26.64 -10.94
C VAL A 376 4.55 26.57 -12.07
N THR A 377 5.48 25.62 -12.05
CA THR A 377 6.42 25.39 -13.13
C THR A 377 6.18 24.03 -13.75
N VAL A 378 5.83 24.00 -15.04
CA VAL A 378 5.67 22.75 -15.80
C VAL A 378 7.03 22.35 -16.38
N PHE A 379 7.47 21.14 -16.07
CA PHE A 379 8.64 20.53 -16.71
C PHE A 379 8.20 19.45 -17.69
N GLU A 380 8.55 19.61 -18.96
CA GLU A 380 8.29 18.64 -20.01
C GLU A 380 9.61 18.07 -20.55
N PHE A 381 9.67 16.74 -20.62
CA PHE A 381 10.82 15.99 -21.11
C PHE A 381 11.10 16.25 -22.61
N MET A 382 10.04 16.37 -23.41
CA MET A 382 10.15 16.65 -24.84
C MET A 382 10.42 18.14 -25.08
N ASP A 383 10.80 18.47 -26.31
CA ASP A 383 11.04 19.85 -26.75
C ASP A 383 9.74 20.66 -26.93
N THR A 384 8.60 19.98 -26.98
CA THR A 384 7.27 20.57 -27.15
C THR A 384 6.25 19.92 -26.23
N LEU A 385 5.23 20.69 -25.81
CA LEU A 385 4.09 20.17 -25.10
C LEU A 385 3.23 19.30 -26.03
N LYS A 386 2.68 18.21 -25.49
CA LYS A 386 1.73 17.32 -26.20
C LYS A 386 0.27 17.62 -25.86
N ALA A 387 0.03 18.59 -24.99
CA ALA A 387 -1.32 19.03 -24.64
C ALA A 387 -2.01 19.68 -25.83
N ASP A 388 -3.35 19.72 -25.80
CA ASP A 388 -4.16 20.42 -26.78
C ASP A 388 -3.85 21.93 -26.79
N THR A 389 -3.88 22.55 -27.96
CA THR A 389 -3.49 23.96 -28.14
C THR A 389 -4.29 24.90 -27.21
N VAL A 390 -5.56 24.64 -27.00
CA VAL A 390 -6.42 25.46 -26.12
C VAL A 390 -5.92 25.44 -24.67
N LEU A 391 -5.47 24.27 -24.18
CA LEU A 391 -4.90 24.14 -22.84
C LEU A 391 -3.54 24.84 -22.75
N GLN A 392 -2.71 24.70 -23.77
CA GLN A 392 -1.42 25.38 -23.83
C GLN A 392 -1.56 26.91 -23.81
N GLU A 393 -2.49 27.45 -24.60
CA GLU A 393 -2.79 28.89 -24.65
C GLU A 393 -3.30 29.38 -23.29
N LYS A 394 -4.20 28.62 -22.66
CA LYS A 394 -4.71 28.92 -21.32
C LYS A 394 -3.59 28.96 -20.29
N ALA A 395 -2.75 27.93 -20.22
CA ALA A 395 -1.62 27.88 -19.28
C ALA A 395 -0.66 29.04 -19.48
N LYS A 396 -0.28 29.34 -20.73
CA LYS A 396 0.60 30.47 -21.09
C LYS A 396 0.00 31.85 -20.76
N SER A 397 -1.33 31.96 -20.66
CA SER A 397 -1.99 33.22 -20.30
C SER A 397 -1.98 33.49 -18.79
N LEU A 398 -1.60 32.53 -17.96
CA LEU A 398 -1.56 32.66 -16.51
C LEU A 398 -0.22 33.22 -16.05
N PRO A 399 -0.22 34.33 -15.28
CA PRO A 399 1.01 35.05 -14.93
C PRO A 399 1.94 34.28 -13.97
N ASN A 400 1.39 33.28 -13.26
CA ASN A 400 2.11 32.46 -12.30
C ASN A 400 2.41 31.05 -12.82
N VAL A 401 2.28 30.80 -14.12
CA VAL A 401 2.63 29.52 -14.76
C VAL A 401 3.85 29.69 -15.67
N ASP A 402 4.92 28.97 -15.36
CA ASP A 402 6.09 28.84 -16.23
C ASP A 402 6.10 27.47 -16.90
N ILE A 403 6.52 27.41 -18.17
CA ILE A 403 6.65 26.15 -18.92
C ILE A 403 8.08 25.99 -19.39
N ILE A 404 8.72 24.92 -18.98
CA ILE A 404 10.12 24.61 -19.34
C ILE A 404 10.11 23.23 -20.02
N THR A 405 10.35 23.22 -21.31
CA THR A 405 10.46 22.00 -22.14
C THR A 405 11.89 21.49 -22.19
N ASN A 406 12.08 20.33 -22.83
CA ASN A 406 13.37 19.68 -22.99
C ASN A 406 14.13 19.45 -21.67
N THR A 407 13.39 19.20 -20.58
CA THR A 407 13.92 19.14 -19.22
C THR A 407 13.56 17.78 -18.57
N GLN A 408 14.59 17.11 -18.06
CA GLN A 408 14.47 15.87 -17.31
C GLN A 408 14.56 16.15 -15.81
N THR A 409 13.65 15.58 -15.02
CA THR A 409 13.83 15.48 -13.56
C THR A 409 14.78 14.33 -13.25
N VAL A 410 15.85 14.61 -12.51
CA VAL A 410 16.91 13.64 -12.19
C VAL A 410 16.79 13.12 -10.77
N GLU A 411 16.43 14.00 -9.83
CA GLU A 411 16.35 13.68 -8.41
C GLU A 411 15.33 14.58 -7.71
N VAL A 412 14.65 14.06 -6.70
CA VAL A 412 13.79 14.82 -5.78
C VAL A 412 14.55 15.09 -4.50
N LEU A 413 14.70 16.37 -4.16
CA LEU A 413 15.44 16.82 -3.00
C LEU A 413 14.49 17.11 -1.83
N GLY A 414 14.91 16.72 -0.63
CA GLY A 414 14.16 17.02 0.59
C GLY A 414 15.05 17.17 1.81
N ASN A 415 14.48 17.70 2.90
CA ASN A 415 15.18 17.98 4.15
C ASN A 415 15.02 16.87 5.23
N GLY A 416 14.51 15.72 4.83
CA GLY A 416 14.17 14.63 5.74
C GLY A 416 12.67 14.52 5.99
N ASP A 417 11.97 15.63 6.16
CA ASP A 417 10.52 15.69 6.38
C ASP A 417 9.72 15.84 5.09
N LYS A 418 10.16 16.73 4.20
CA LYS A 418 9.43 17.10 2.99
C LYS A 418 10.34 17.50 1.84
N VAL A 419 9.76 17.57 0.66
CA VAL A 419 10.41 18.13 -0.54
C VAL A 419 10.81 19.59 -0.29
N VAL A 420 12.01 19.95 -0.76
CA VAL A 420 12.52 21.33 -0.81
C VAL A 420 13.00 21.72 -2.20
N GLY A 421 12.98 20.80 -3.17
CA GLY A 421 13.40 21.04 -4.54
C GLY A 421 13.54 19.78 -5.36
N LEU A 422 14.08 19.95 -6.56
CA LEU A 422 14.48 18.86 -7.45
C LEU A 422 15.77 19.21 -8.19
N ILE A 423 16.45 18.21 -8.72
CA ILE A 423 17.51 18.40 -9.72
C ILE A 423 16.85 18.24 -11.09
N LYS A 424 16.91 19.30 -11.87
CA LYS A 424 16.52 19.29 -13.28
C LYS A 424 17.74 19.25 -14.18
N LYS A 425 17.63 18.58 -15.33
CA LYS A 425 18.67 18.49 -16.35
C LYS A 425 18.13 19.02 -17.67
N ASP A 426 18.77 20.03 -18.23
CA ASP A 426 18.52 20.46 -19.59
C ASP A 426 19.10 19.42 -20.56
N ARG A 427 18.24 18.80 -21.37
CA ARG A 427 18.62 17.69 -22.25
C ARG A 427 19.46 18.12 -23.47
N SER A 428 19.49 19.42 -23.82
CA SER A 428 20.30 19.93 -24.89
C SER A 428 21.75 20.20 -24.46
N SER A 429 21.91 20.79 -23.29
CA SER A 429 23.22 21.17 -22.73
C SER A 429 23.77 20.15 -21.74
N GLU A 430 23.00 19.14 -21.36
CA GLU A 430 23.31 18.15 -20.32
C GLU A 430 23.58 18.76 -18.93
N LYS A 431 23.27 20.05 -18.74
CA LYS A 431 23.52 20.78 -17.51
C LYS A 431 22.46 20.46 -16.46
N GLU A 432 22.91 20.10 -15.27
CA GLU A 432 22.06 19.90 -14.11
C GLU A 432 22.01 21.16 -13.23
N GLU A 433 20.83 21.46 -12.71
CA GLU A 433 20.60 22.60 -11.83
C GLU A 433 19.60 22.21 -10.72
N ILE A 434 19.83 22.71 -9.50
CA ILE A 434 18.87 22.61 -8.41
C ILE A 434 17.76 23.62 -8.64
N PHE A 435 16.53 23.17 -8.55
CA PHE A 435 15.32 23.99 -8.61
C PHE A 435 14.58 23.88 -7.27
N ALA A 436 14.58 24.96 -6.50
CA ALA A 436 13.89 25.01 -5.21
C ALA A 436 12.38 25.13 -5.39
N LEU A 437 11.60 24.37 -4.59
CA LEU A 437 10.14 24.37 -4.60
C LEU A 437 9.60 23.65 -3.35
N ASP A 438 8.28 23.76 -3.10
CA ASP A 438 7.61 23.15 -1.95
C ASP A 438 6.90 21.83 -2.29
N GLY A 439 6.64 21.55 -3.58
CA GLY A 439 5.94 20.33 -3.98
C GLY A 439 6.04 20.01 -5.46
N ILE A 440 5.90 18.72 -5.77
CA ILE A 440 6.02 18.16 -7.12
C ILE A 440 4.77 17.36 -7.43
N PHE A 441 4.06 17.71 -8.49
CA PHE A 441 2.92 16.96 -9.03
C PHE A 441 3.37 16.15 -10.24
N VAL A 442 3.44 14.83 -10.12
CA VAL A 442 3.86 13.94 -11.19
C VAL A 442 2.65 13.61 -12.08
N GLN A 443 2.64 14.13 -13.31
CA GLN A 443 1.54 14.04 -14.27
C GLN A 443 1.99 13.41 -15.60
N ILE A 444 2.72 12.29 -15.51
CA ILE A 444 3.23 11.54 -16.68
C ILE A 444 2.31 10.37 -17.07
N GLY A 445 1.08 10.39 -16.57
CA GLY A 445 0.00 9.49 -16.93
C GLY A 445 -0.31 8.42 -15.88
N LEU A 446 -1.39 7.70 -16.15
CA LEU A 446 -1.87 6.54 -15.40
C LEU A 446 -1.64 5.26 -16.20
N THR A 447 -1.54 4.15 -15.51
CA THR A 447 -1.59 2.81 -16.12
C THR A 447 -2.76 2.06 -15.48
N ALA A 448 -3.78 1.77 -16.29
CA ALA A 448 -4.90 0.95 -15.84
C ALA A 448 -4.42 -0.47 -15.48
N ASN A 449 -4.92 -1.02 -14.37
CA ASN A 449 -4.61 -2.39 -13.93
C ASN A 449 -5.49 -3.40 -14.69
N SER A 450 -5.43 -3.34 -16.01
CA SER A 450 -6.25 -4.10 -16.97
C SER A 450 -5.48 -5.16 -17.75
N ALA A 451 -4.15 -5.25 -17.57
CA ALA A 451 -3.30 -6.13 -18.36
C ALA A 451 -3.81 -7.58 -18.42
N LEU A 452 -4.34 -8.08 -17.28
CA LEU A 452 -4.91 -9.43 -17.17
C LEU A 452 -6.15 -9.65 -18.04
N PHE A 453 -6.87 -8.59 -18.37
CA PHE A 453 -8.14 -8.64 -19.10
C PHE A 453 -8.02 -8.25 -20.57
N LYS A 454 -6.81 -7.87 -21.03
CA LYS A 454 -6.58 -7.28 -22.36
C LYS A 454 -6.97 -8.18 -23.53
N GLU A 455 -6.81 -9.49 -23.38
CA GLU A 455 -7.20 -10.46 -24.41
C GLU A 455 -8.69 -10.81 -24.35
N LEU A 456 -9.34 -10.51 -23.23
CA LEU A 456 -10.75 -10.85 -22.98
C LEU A 456 -11.68 -9.68 -23.28
N LEU A 457 -11.24 -8.43 -23.00
CA LEU A 457 -12.07 -7.23 -23.05
C LEU A 457 -11.51 -6.18 -24.00
N GLU A 458 -12.42 -5.39 -24.56
CA GLU A 458 -12.03 -4.20 -25.33
C GLU A 458 -11.44 -3.13 -24.40
N THR A 459 -10.28 -2.59 -24.82
CA THR A 459 -9.58 -1.50 -24.11
C THR A 459 -9.23 -0.38 -25.08
N ASN A 460 -9.08 0.84 -24.56
CA ASN A 460 -8.55 1.94 -25.35
C ASN A 460 -7.02 1.87 -25.49
N ARG A 461 -6.41 2.85 -26.16
CA ARG A 461 -4.95 2.93 -26.38
C ARG A 461 -4.14 3.07 -25.08
N MET A 462 -4.76 3.54 -24.02
CA MET A 462 -4.16 3.69 -22.70
C MET A 462 -4.29 2.44 -21.84
N GLY A 463 -4.98 1.41 -22.35
CA GLY A 463 -5.25 0.15 -21.65
C GLY A 463 -6.47 0.22 -20.73
N GLU A 464 -7.25 1.29 -20.74
CA GLU A 464 -8.46 1.40 -19.93
C GLU A 464 -9.57 0.54 -20.54
N ILE A 465 -10.32 -0.17 -19.68
CA ILE A 465 -11.43 -1.02 -20.11
C ILE A 465 -12.57 -0.13 -20.62
N LEU A 466 -13.02 -0.36 -21.86
CA LEU A 466 -14.16 0.33 -22.43
C LEU A 466 -15.47 -0.15 -21.81
N THR A 467 -16.30 0.80 -21.35
CA THR A 467 -17.60 0.50 -20.75
C THR A 467 -18.72 1.30 -21.40
N ASP A 468 -19.92 0.73 -21.40
CA ASP A 468 -21.12 1.51 -21.68
C ASP A 468 -21.48 2.42 -20.48
N LYS A 469 -22.48 3.30 -20.66
CA LYS A 469 -22.94 4.18 -19.58
C LYS A 469 -23.42 3.47 -18.30
N ASN A 470 -23.60 2.16 -18.37
CA ASN A 470 -24.06 1.30 -17.28
C ASN A 470 -22.93 0.46 -16.66
N GLY A 471 -21.70 0.59 -17.16
CA GLY A 471 -20.54 -0.19 -16.68
C GLY A 471 -20.43 -1.59 -17.27
N ARG A 472 -21.20 -1.92 -18.34
CA ARG A 472 -21.04 -3.19 -19.05
C ARG A 472 -19.81 -3.13 -19.94
N THR A 473 -19.05 -4.23 -19.98
CA THR A 473 -17.92 -4.41 -20.90
C THR A 473 -18.35 -5.08 -22.21
N SER A 474 -17.40 -5.36 -23.09
CA SER A 474 -17.62 -6.10 -24.34
C SER A 474 -18.06 -7.56 -24.13
N VAL A 475 -17.92 -8.12 -22.92
CA VAL A 475 -18.26 -9.50 -22.58
C VAL A 475 -19.43 -9.56 -21.60
N LYS A 476 -20.47 -10.33 -21.94
CA LYS A 476 -21.65 -10.51 -21.09
C LYS A 476 -21.30 -11.04 -19.70
N GLY A 477 -21.94 -10.47 -18.69
CA GLY A 477 -21.72 -10.82 -17.28
C GLY A 477 -20.40 -10.33 -16.73
N ILE A 478 -19.63 -9.55 -17.50
CA ILE A 478 -18.45 -8.82 -17.00
C ILE A 478 -18.74 -7.32 -17.04
N TYR A 479 -18.52 -6.69 -15.89
CA TYR A 479 -18.70 -5.26 -15.65
C TYR A 479 -17.38 -4.67 -15.19
N ALA A 480 -17.17 -3.37 -15.40
CA ALA A 480 -16.00 -2.69 -14.88
C ALA A 480 -16.40 -1.33 -14.26
N ALA A 481 -15.65 -0.89 -13.25
CA ALA A 481 -15.94 0.31 -12.50
C ALA A 481 -14.66 0.96 -11.93
N GLY A 482 -14.68 2.28 -11.83
CA GLY A 482 -13.60 3.08 -11.28
C GLY A 482 -12.43 3.26 -12.24
N ASP A 483 -11.25 3.53 -11.70
CA ASP A 483 -10.09 4.03 -12.44
C ASP A 483 -9.54 3.07 -13.50
N VAL A 484 -9.90 1.81 -13.48
CA VAL A 484 -9.55 0.83 -14.52
C VAL A 484 -10.30 1.04 -15.84
N THR A 485 -11.40 1.78 -15.82
CA THR A 485 -12.26 2.06 -16.97
C THR A 485 -11.87 3.35 -17.69
N ASP A 486 -12.53 3.63 -18.81
CA ASP A 486 -12.42 4.86 -19.58
C ASP A 486 -13.18 6.07 -18.98
N VAL A 487 -13.55 6.00 -17.68
CA VAL A 487 -14.17 7.11 -16.96
C VAL A 487 -13.28 8.35 -16.98
N SER A 488 -13.87 9.52 -17.25
CA SER A 488 -13.11 10.76 -17.49
C SER A 488 -12.36 11.26 -16.25
N TYR A 489 -12.91 11.08 -15.06
CA TYR A 489 -12.33 11.58 -13.80
C TYR A 489 -12.07 10.43 -12.83
N LYS A 490 -10.81 10.30 -12.39
CA LYS A 490 -10.36 9.28 -11.46
C LYS A 490 -10.46 9.82 -10.02
N GLN A 491 -11.65 9.74 -9.42
CA GLN A 491 -11.95 10.26 -8.09
C GLN A 491 -12.64 9.20 -7.22
N ILE A 492 -12.43 9.26 -5.90
CA ILE A 492 -12.99 8.28 -4.94
C ILE A 492 -14.51 8.22 -5.05
N VAL A 493 -15.17 9.37 -5.04
CA VAL A 493 -16.66 9.47 -5.11
C VAL A 493 -17.21 8.94 -6.42
N ILE A 494 -16.51 9.18 -7.54
CA ILE A 494 -16.88 8.66 -8.86
C ILE A 494 -16.70 7.13 -8.89
N ALA A 495 -15.57 6.62 -8.42
CA ALA A 495 -15.31 5.20 -8.31
C ALA A 495 -16.38 4.47 -7.47
N MET A 496 -16.78 5.03 -6.32
CA MET A 496 -17.88 4.51 -5.50
C MET A 496 -19.21 4.50 -6.28
N GLY A 497 -19.56 5.59 -6.96
CA GLY A 497 -20.76 5.69 -7.77
C GLY A 497 -20.80 4.67 -8.91
N GLU A 498 -19.65 4.47 -9.58
CA GLU A 498 -19.55 3.48 -10.65
C GLU A 498 -19.62 2.04 -10.14
N GLY A 499 -19.00 1.75 -8.99
CA GLY A 499 -19.12 0.45 -8.34
C GLY A 499 -20.58 0.11 -7.99
N ALA A 500 -21.31 1.07 -7.42
CA ALA A 500 -22.74 0.92 -7.14
C ALA A 500 -23.55 0.67 -8.41
N LYS A 501 -23.30 1.46 -9.45
CA LYS A 501 -23.96 1.34 -10.76
C LYS A 501 -23.73 -0.03 -11.38
N ALA A 502 -22.49 -0.48 -11.45
CA ALA A 502 -22.11 -1.78 -12.01
C ALA A 502 -22.81 -2.93 -11.27
N ALA A 503 -22.85 -2.91 -9.94
CA ALA A 503 -23.53 -3.93 -9.13
C ALA A 503 -25.04 -3.95 -9.37
N LEU A 504 -25.67 -2.80 -9.44
CA LEU A 504 -27.14 -2.71 -9.69
C LEU A 504 -27.50 -3.22 -11.09
N VAL A 505 -26.72 -2.83 -12.10
CA VAL A 505 -26.91 -3.29 -13.48
C VAL A 505 -26.63 -4.79 -13.61
N ALA A 506 -25.59 -5.29 -12.97
CA ALA A 506 -25.30 -6.74 -12.95
C ALA A 506 -26.44 -7.55 -12.34
N PHE A 507 -27.05 -7.05 -11.25
CA PHE A 507 -28.23 -7.67 -10.65
C PHE A 507 -29.43 -7.67 -11.62
N GLU A 508 -29.73 -6.55 -12.27
CA GLU A 508 -30.83 -6.46 -13.23
C GLU A 508 -30.62 -7.39 -14.43
N ASP A 509 -29.42 -7.43 -15.01
CA ASP A 509 -29.09 -8.28 -16.14
C ASP A 509 -29.19 -9.76 -15.77
N ARG A 510 -28.79 -10.13 -14.56
CA ARG A 510 -28.97 -11.48 -14.03
C ARG A 510 -30.46 -11.83 -13.92
N MET A 511 -31.28 -10.96 -13.38
CA MET A 511 -32.73 -11.17 -13.27
C MET A 511 -33.41 -11.33 -14.65
N ARG A 512 -32.88 -10.63 -15.66
CA ARG A 512 -33.35 -10.73 -17.07
C ARG A 512 -32.79 -11.92 -17.83
N GLY A 513 -31.83 -12.67 -17.26
CA GLY A 513 -31.15 -13.78 -17.94
C GLY A 513 -30.19 -13.37 -19.05
N THR A 514 -29.69 -12.12 -19.04
CA THR A 514 -28.85 -11.56 -20.12
C THR A 514 -27.35 -11.69 -19.87
N ILE A 515 -26.95 -12.31 -18.77
CA ILE A 515 -25.53 -12.50 -18.37
C ILE A 515 -24.88 -13.77 -18.95
N TYR A 516 -25.64 -14.67 -19.56
CA TYR A 516 -25.19 -15.94 -20.14
C TYR A 516 -25.03 -15.87 -21.65
#